data_388c009c608e35d1f60f97c69206a460
#
_entry.id   388c009c608e35d1f60f97c69206a460
#
_cell.length_a   1.000
_cell.length_b   1.000
_cell.length_c   1.000
_cell.angle_alpha   90.00
_cell.angle_beta   90.00
_cell.angle_gamma   90.00
#
_symmetry.space_group_name_H-M   'P 1'
#
loop_
_entity.id
_entity.type
_entity.pdbx_description
1 polymer ?
#
loop_
_entity_poly.entity_id
_entity_poly.type
_entity_poly.pdbx_seq_one_letter_code
_entity_poly.pdbx_strand_id
1 'polypeptide(L)'
;MSSRLIEGNEAVAWGAHYAGCRFFAGYPITPATTVFNTMLGLLPPAGGTVMQAEDEIAAVGYCIGASMAGQKAMTATSGPGISLYSENISFAIGSEIPLVLVDVQRLGPSTGSATKGADGDIQFLRWGNSAGQPVIVLSPVDVADCFRLTMEAFNLAERFRCPVFLASNKEVGQTRESVDLEAMEWPAVLERKMAGNLEGFRPFAFDREDEVPEFLPIGGQTLVRQTSSTHGEDGYITADPGQIDRMQRHREAKSRAHA
;
A
#
# COMPACT_ATOMS: atom_id res chain seq x y z
N MET A 1 22.85 11.09 20.14
CA MET A 1 22.17 9.80 20.28
C MET A 1 20.74 10.07 20.71
N SER A 2 19.79 10.02 19.78
CA SER A 2 18.36 10.27 20.07
C SER A 2 17.59 8.95 20.02
N SER A 3 18.06 7.95 20.82
CA SER A 3 17.29 6.72 20.99
C SER A 3 15.92 7.04 21.56
N ARG A 4 14.88 6.54 20.94
CA ARG A 4 13.47 6.71 21.33
C ARG A 4 12.90 5.35 21.74
N LEU A 5 12.16 5.33 22.83
CA LEU A 5 11.36 4.17 23.20
C LEU A 5 10.03 4.27 22.46
N ILE A 6 9.83 3.47 21.42
CA ILE A 6 8.65 3.51 20.54
C ILE A 6 8.02 2.12 20.38
N GLU A 7 6.74 2.10 20.04
CA GLU A 7 6.02 0.89 19.66
C GLU A 7 6.27 0.52 18.18
N GLY A 8 6.11 -0.75 17.82
CA GLY A 8 6.19 -1.18 16.43
C GLY A 8 5.22 -0.43 15.52
N ASN A 9 4.00 -0.14 15.99
CA ASN A 9 3.04 0.68 15.25
C ASN A 9 3.52 2.13 15.05
N GLU A 10 4.19 2.72 16.04
CA GLU A 10 4.80 4.04 15.89
C GLU A 10 5.94 3.98 14.86
N ALA A 11 6.75 2.91 14.90
CA ALA A 11 7.83 2.69 13.94
C ALA A 11 7.30 2.54 12.49
N VAL A 12 6.18 1.86 12.27
CA VAL A 12 5.46 1.82 10.98
C VAL A 12 5.14 3.24 10.50
N ALA A 13 4.54 4.06 11.35
CA ALA A 13 4.17 5.44 10.99
C ALA A 13 5.40 6.31 10.67
N TRP A 14 6.49 6.17 11.44
CA TRP A 14 7.75 6.84 11.16
C TRP A 14 8.36 6.37 9.83
N GLY A 15 8.38 5.06 9.55
CA GLY A 15 8.83 4.50 8.28
C GLY A 15 8.05 5.05 7.10
N ALA A 16 6.73 5.15 7.21
CA ALA A 16 5.88 5.76 6.19
C ALA A 16 6.23 7.25 5.97
N HIS A 17 6.41 8.01 7.04
CA HIS A 17 6.79 9.42 6.97
C HIS A 17 8.14 9.61 6.24
N TYR A 18 9.15 8.82 6.60
CA TYR A 18 10.49 8.85 5.97
C TYR A 18 10.47 8.36 4.50
N ALA A 19 9.59 7.41 4.17
CA ALA A 19 9.37 6.97 2.78
C ALA A 19 8.70 8.03 1.88
N GLY A 20 8.28 9.16 2.47
CA GLY A 20 7.61 10.23 1.73
C GLY A 20 6.09 10.10 1.66
N CYS A 21 5.47 9.27 2.50
CA CYS A 21 4.01 9.23 2.63
C CYS A 21 3.47 10.61 2.99
N ARG A 22 2.44 11.06 2.26
CA ARG A 22 1.77 12.35 2.48
C ARG A 22 0.27 12.24 2.59
N PHE A 23 -0.28 11.05 2.42
CA PHE A 23 -1.70 10.79 2.62
C PHE A 23 -1.92 9.51 3.44
N PHE A 24 -2.68 9.63 4.49
CA PHE A 24 -3.14 8.50 5.30
C PHE A 24 -4.65 8.62 5.53
N ALA A 25 -5.38 7.57 5.28
CA ALA A 25 -6.75 7.45 5.73
C ALA A 25 -6.94 6.14 6.49
N GLY A 26 -7.73 6.16 7.56
CA GLY A 26 -7.98 4.97 8.36
C GLY A 26 -9.29 5.04 9.12
N TYR A 27 -9.79 3.88 9.50
CA TYR A 27 -10.84 3.72 10.49
C TYR A 27 -10.22 3.16 11.77
N PRO A 28 -10.43 3.77 12.94
CA PRO A 28 -9.79 3.34 14.18
C PRO A 28 -10.19 1.90 14.56
N ILE A 29 -9.21 1.02 14.62
CA ILE A 29 -9.40 -0.39 14.99
C ILE A 29 -8.22 -0.89 15.81
N THR A 30 -8.50 -1.61 16.92
CA THR A 30 -7.46 -2.26 17.74
C THR A 30 -6.93 -3.51 17.03
N PRO A 31 -5.58 -3.71 16.96
CA PRO A 31 -4.51 -2.94 17.59
C PRO A 31 -3.84 -1.88 16.68
N ALA A 32 -4.39 -1.57 15.51
CA ALA A 32 -3.78 -0.65 14.53
C ALA A 32 -3.94 0.85 14.88
N THR A 33 -4.74 1.20 15.88
CA THR A 33 -5.06 2.61 16.21
C THR A 33 -3.84 3.47 16.51
N THR A 34 -2.76 2.89 17.05
CA THR A 34 -1.52 3.64 17.33
C THR A 34 -0.85 4.12 16.04
N VAL A 35 -0.91 3.34 14.94
CA VAL A 35 -0.44 3.80 13.62
C VAL A 35 -1.19 5.08 13.23
N PHE A 36 -2.53 5.05 13.28
CA PHE A 36 -3.38 6.20 12.98
C PHE A 36 -3.00 7.44 13.82
N ASN A 37 -2.93 7.29 15.13
CA ASN A 37 -2.61 8.39 16.06
C ASN A 37 -1.24 9.00 15.78
N THR A 38 -0.25 8.17 15.47
CA THR A 38 1.10 8.64 15.15
C THR A 38 1.12 9.38 13.82
N MET A 39 0.41 8.90 12.80
CA MET A 39 0.27 9.60 11.52
C MET A 39 -0.39 10.97 11.67
N LEU A 40 -1.38 11.13 12.58
CA LEU A 40 -1.98 12.42 12.93
C LEU A 40 -0.94 13.44 13.44
N GLY A 41 0.08 12.97 14.14
CA GLY A 41 1.16 13.83 14.62
C GLY A 41 2.21 14.15 13.56
N LEU A 42 2.43 13.26 12.60
CA LEU A 42 3.54 13.35 11.65
C LEU A 42 3.19 14.02 10.33
N LEU A 43 2.05 13.71 9.72
CA LEU A 43 1.76 14.15 8.36
C LEU A 43 1.36 15.63 8.26
N PRO A 44 0.44 16.19 9.08
CA PRO A 44 0.05 17.57 8.92
C PRO A 44 1.21 18.58 9.02
N PRO A 45 2.16 18.46 9.97
CA PRO A 45 3.34 19.33 9.99
C PRO A 45 4.24 19.21 8.76
N ALA A 46 4.22 18.04 8.09
CA ALA A 46 4.98 17.78 6.86
C ALA A 46 4.20 18.13 5.57
N GLY A 47 3.07 18.82 5.68
CA GLY A 47 2.23 19.18 4.54
C GLY A 47 1.37 18.04 4.00
N GLY A 48 1.27 16.93 4.74
CA GLY A 48 0.43 15.79 4.38
C GLY A 48 -0.98 15.86 4.99
N THR A 49 -1.81 14.92 4.61
CA THR A 49 -3.20 14.80 5.04
C THR A 49 -3.42 13.50 5.82
N VAL A 50 -4.12 13.58 6.95
CA VAL A 50 -4.64 12.43 7.68
C VAL A 50 -6.15 12.54 7.76
N MET A 51 -6.84 11.45 7.44
CA MET A 51 -8.29 11.41 7.36
C MET A 51 -8.85 10.24 8.18
N GLN A 52 -9.77 10.53 9.06
CA GLN A 52 -10.61 9.50 9.67
C GLN A 52 -11.80 9.24 8.76
N ALA A 53 -11.90 8.02 8.26
CA ALA A 53 -13.01 7.59 7.45
C ALA A 53 -14.18 7.08 8.31
N GLU A 54 -15.35 6.97 7.71
CA GLU A 54 -16.54 6.41 8.34
C GLU A 54 -16.51 4.90 8.51
N ASP A 55 -15.72 4.22 7.66
CA ASP A 55 -15.45 2.77 7.71
C ASP A 55 -14.15 2.43 6.97
N GLU A 56 -13.80 1.14 6.98
CA GLU A 56 -12.60 0.62 6.31
C GLU A 56 -12.69 0.72 4.79
N ILE A 57 -13.86 0.54 4.19
CA ILE A 57 -14.06 0.60 2.74
C ILE A 57 -13.77 2.01 2.22
N ALA A 58 -14.30 3.03 2.91
CA ALA A 58 -14.02 4.42 2.60
C ALA A 58 -12.54 4.76 2.80
N ALA A 59 -11.91 4.26 3.89
CA ALA A 59 -10.51 4.53 4.21
C ALA A 59 -9.58 4.10 3.06
N VAL A 60 -9.69 2.86 2.59
CA VAL A 60 -8.86 2.38 1.48
C VAL A 60 -9.20 3.08 0.17
N GLY A 61 -10.47 3.42 -0.07
CA GLY A 61 -10.92 4.19 -1.23
C GLY A 61 -10.27 5.57 -1.31
N TYR A 62 -10.20 6.30 -0.20
CA TYR A 62 -9.50 7.60 -0.12
C TYR A 62 -8.00 7.47 -0.43
N CYS A 63 -7.34 6.42 0.09
CA CYS A 63 -5.93 6.17 -0.19
C CYS A 63 -5.68 5.84 -1.67
N ILE A 64 -6.55 5.06 -2.30
CA ILE A 64 -6.51 4.77 -3.74
C ILE A 64 -6.63 6.08 -4.53
N GLY A 65 -7.62 6.92 -4.24
CA GLY A 65 -7.80 8.22 -4.88
C GLY A 65 -6.60 9.15 -4.73
N ALA A 66 -6.02 9.23 -3.53
CA ALA A 66 -4.82 10.00 -3.27
C ALA A 66 -3.61 9.48 -4.07
N SER A 67 -3.45 8.16 -4.17
CA SER A 67 -2.39 7.56 -4.98
C SER A 67 -2.58 7.81 -6.47
N MET A 68 -3.82 7.76 -6.98
CA MET A 68 -4.15 8.14 -8.35
C MET A 68 -3.81 9.62 -8.63
N ALA A 69 -3.93 10.49 -7.63
CA ALA A 69 -3.53 11.89 -7.70
C ALA A 69 -2.02 12.12 -7.49
N GLY A 70 -1.22 11.05 -7.38
CA GLY A 70 0.25 11.12 -7.31
C GLY A 70 0.84 11.13 -5.90
N GLN A 71 0.03 10.99 -4.85
CA GLN A 71 0.53 10.93 -3.48
C GLN A 71 1.01 9.52 -3.12
N LYS A 72 2.06 9.41 -2.30
CA LYS A 72 2.34 8.18 -1.58
C LYS A 72 1.33 8.04 -0.45
N ALA A 73 0.52 6.97 -0.48
CA ALA A 73 -0.61 6.79 0.42
C ALA A 73 -0.52 5.48 1.21
N MET A 74 -1.04 5.49 2.43
CA MET A 74 -1.09 4.33 3.32
C MET A 74 -2.41 4.29 4.09
N THR A 75 -2.89 3.08 4.35
CA THR A 75 -3.92 2.81 5.35
C THR A 75 -3.45 1.74 6.31
N ALA A 76 -4.03 1.70 7.52
CA ALA A 76 -3.76 0.67 8.52
C ALA A 76 -5.06 0.14 9.12
N THR A 77 -5.14 -1.18 9.26
CA THR A 77 -6.30 -1.89 9.77
C THR A 77 -5.90 -3.16 10.52
N SER A 78 -6.85 -4.02 10.80
CA SER A 78 -6.70 -5.32 11.45
C SER A 78 -7.73 -6.30 10.88
N GLY A 79 -7.54 -7.59 11.03
CA GLY A 79 -8.38 -8.72 10.60
C GLY A 79 -9.74 -8.43 9.95
N PRO A 80 -10.76 -7.99 10.70
CA PRO A 80 -12.06 -7.72 10.09
C PRO A 80 -12.03 -6.60 9.05
N GLY A 81 -11.19 -5.57 9.25
CA GLY A 81 -11.09 -4.46 8.30
C GLY A 81 -10.37 -4.84 7.01
N ILE A 82 -9.33 -5.70 7.07
CA ILE A 82 -8.64 -6.15 5.86
C ILE A 82 -9.58 -6.94 4.95
N SER A 83 -10.54 -7.68 5.53
CA SER A 83 -11.56 -8.40 4.77
C SER A 83 -12.47 -7.45 3.99
N LEU A 84 -12.76 -6.27 4.52
CA LEU A 84 -13.56 -5.24 3.86
C LEU A 84 -12.82 -4.57 2.69
N TYR A 85 -11.49 -4.67 2.64
CA TYR A 85 -10.67 -4.10 1.55
C TYR A 85 -10.66 -4.93 0.27
N SER A 86 -11.17 -6.16 0.26
CA SER A 86 -10.98 -7.17 -0.80
C SER A 86 -11.24 -6.63 -2.21
N GLU A 87 -12.37 -5.97 -2.44
CA GLU A 87 -12.70 -5.39 -3.76
C GLU A 87 -11.75 -4.24 -4.11
N ASN A 88 -11.50 -3.33 -3.16
CA ASN A 88 -10.59 -2.20 -3.37
C ASN A 88 -9.13 -2.63 -3.61
N ILE A 89 -8.68 -3.71 -2.97
CA ILE A 89 -7.38 -4.33 -3.25
C ILE A 89 -7.35 -4.84 -4.71
N SER A 90 -8.40 -5.54 -5.11
CA SER A 90 -8.54 -6.05 -6.49
C SER A 90 -8.57 -4.89 -7.51
N PHE A 91 -9.28 -3.80 -7.17
CA PHE A 91 -9.27 -2.56 -7.96
C PHE A 91 -7.85 -1.99 -8.08
N ALA A 92 -7.13 -1.85 -6.97
CA ALA A 92 -5.76 -1.30 -6.97
C ALA A 92 -4.78 -2.15 -7.79
N ILE A 93 -4.92 -3.49 -7.73
CA ILE A 93 -4.13 -4.42 -8.55
C ILE A 93 -4.47 -4.21 -10.04
N GLY A 94 -5.75 -4.23 -10.40
CA GLY A 94 -6.21 -4.10 -11.79
C GLY A 94 -5.86 -2.76 -12.42
N SER A 95 -5.89 -1.69 -11.64
CA SER A 95 -5.57 -0.32 -12.07
C SER A 95 -4.09 0.05 -11.87
N GLU A 96 -3.26 -0.88 -11.40
CA GLU A 96 -1.83 -0.68 -11.15
C GLU A 96 -1.53 0.55 -10.27
N ILE A 97 -2.22 0.63 -9.12
CA ILE A 97 -2.12 1.76 -8.19
C ILE A 97 -1.19 1.39 -7.02
N PRO A 98 -0.08 2.12 -6.83
CA PRO A 98 0.78 1.95 -5.67
C PRO A 98 0.04 2.30 -4.37
N LEU A 99 0.10 1.41 -3.39
CA LEU A 99 -0.55 1.62 -2.09
C LEU A 99 0.12 0.75 -1.03
N VAL A 100 0.33 1.27 0.17
CA VAL A 100 0.76 0.47 1.32
C VAL A 100 -0.43 0.19 2.24
N LEU A 101 -0.64 -1.09 2.52
CA LEU A 101 -1.74 -1.62 3.33
C LEU A 101 -1.14 -2.30 4.57
N VAL A 102 -1.31 -1.71 5.73
CA VAL A 102 -0.82 -2.27 6.99
C VAL A 102 -1.92 -3.09 7.64
N ASP A 103 -1.66 -4.37 7.86
CA ASP A 103 -2.51 -5.25 8.64
C ASP A 103 -1.82 -5.58 9.97
N VAL A 104 -2.32 -5.01 11.06
CA VAL A 104 -1.87 -5.36 12.41
C VAL A 104 -2.78 -6.47 12.89
N GLN A 105 -2.39 -7.72 12.59
CA GLN A 105 -3.19 -8.92 12.78
C GLN A 105 -3.61 -9.13 14.24
N ARG A 106 -4.79 -9.68 14.43
CA ARG A 106 -5.36 -10.06 15.72
C ARG A 106 -6.13 -11.37 15.65
N LEU A 107 -6.49 -11.93 16.82
CA LEU A 107 -7.24 -13.18 16.87
C LEU A 107 -8.63 -13.03 16.21
N GLY A 108 -8.83 -13.76 15.08
CA GLY A 108 -10.09 -13.93 14.39
C GLY A 108 -10.90 -15.15 14.90
N PRO A 109 -11.91 -15.59 14.13
CA PRO A 109 -12.40 -15.02 12.89
C PRO A 109 -13.28 -13.76 13.09
N SER A 110 -13.49 -12.97 12.04
CA SER A 110 -14.28 -11.73 12.03
C SER A 110 -13.77 -10.74 13.10
N THR A 111 -14.65 -10.13 13.88
CA THR A 111 -14.29 -9.25 15.00
C THR A 111 -13.33 -9.90 15.98
N GLY A 112 -13.45 -11.20 16.18
CA GLY A 112 -12.53 -11.99 17.00
C GLY A 112 -12.32 -11.42 18.39
N SER A 113 -11.04 -11.31 18.79
CA SER A 113 -10.66 -10.73 20.07
C SER A 113 -9.64 -9.62 19.88
N ALA A 114 -10.09 -8.37 20.02
CA ALA A 114 -9.32 -7.17 19.69
C ALA A 114 -7.97 -7.06 20.43
N THR A 115 -7.87 -7.66 21.63
CA THR A 115 -6.70 -7.60 22.49
C THR A 115 -5.85 -8.87 22.50
N LYS A 116 -6.16 -9.85 21.67
CA LYS A 116 -5.41 -11.10 21.53
C LYS A 116 -4.72 -11.14 20.17
N GLY A 117 -3.42 -11.47 20.19
CA GLY A 117 -2.62 -11.62 18.97
C GLY A 117 -2.89 -12.95 18.28
N ALA A 118 -2.73 -12.93 16.97
CA ALA A 118 -2.67 -14.10 16.09
C ALA A 118 -2.15 -13.65 14.72
N ASP A 119 -1.71 -14.60 13.90
CA ASP A 119 -1.23 -14.39 12.51
C ASP A 119 -2.17 -15.10 11.52
N GLY A 120 -3.48 -14.92 11.71
CA GLY A 120 -4.52 -15.64 10.95
C GLY A 120 -4.84 -15.06 9.58
N ASP A 121 -4.40 -13.83 9.29
CA ASP A 121 -4.83 -13.11 8.11
C ASP A 121 -3.93 -13.36 6.88
N ILE A 122 -2.78 -13.99 7.04
CA ILE A 122 -1.78 -14.24 5.96
C ILE A 122 -2.40 -14.90 4.72
N GLN A 123 -3.26 -15.91 4.91
CA GLN A 123 -3.92 -16.59 3.80
C GLN A 123 -4.90 -15.64 3.08
N PHE A 124 -5.58 -14.79 3.81
CA PHE A 124 -6.45 -13.78 3.24
C PHE A 124 -5.64 -12.73 2.45
N LEU A 125 -4.53 -12.23 2.99
CA LEU A 125 -3.64 -11.29 2.28
C LEU A 125 -3.18 -11.89 0.94
N ARG A 126 -2.87 -13.19 0.93
CA ARG A 126 -2.41 -13.89 -0.29
C ARG A 126 -3.53 -14.15 -1.29
N TRP A 127 -4.71 -14.54 -0.85
CA TRP A 127 -5.77 -15.07 -1.70
C TRP A 127 -7.09 -14.26 -1.67
N GLY A 128 -7.19 -13.23 -0.83
CA GLY A 128 -8.40 -12.43 -0.64
C GLY A 128 -8.67 -11.41 -1.75
N ASN A 129 -7.92 -11.43 -2.86
CA ASN A 129 -8.16 -10.61 -4.04
C ASN A 129 -8.80 -11.42 -5.17
N SER A 130 -9.48 -10.74 -6.10
CA SER A 130 -10.06 -11.36 -7.29
C SER A 130 -8.98 -11.77 -8.29
N ALA A 131 -9.26 -12.82 -9.07
CA ALA A 131 -8.42 -13.34 -10.15
C ALA A 131 -7.06 -13.91 -9.73
N GLY A 132 -6.80 -14.10 -8.42
CA GLY A 132 -5.57 -14.75 -7.94
C GLY A 132 -4.26 -14.08 -8.33
N GLN A 133 -4.29 -12.77 -8.53
CA GLN A 133 -3.10 -12.00 -8.91
C GLN A 133 -2.04 -12.06 -7.81
N PRO A 134 -0.74 -12.02 -8.17
CA PRO A 134 0.33 -12.01 -7.20
C PRO A 134 0.28 -10.74 -6.34
N VAL A 135 0.62 -10.88 -5.07
CA VAL A 135 0.72 -9.79 -4.10
C VAL A 135 2.06 -9.84 -3.38
N ILE A 136 2.53 -8.68 -2.93
CA ILE A 136 3.75 -8.56 -2.12
C ILE A 136 3.32 -8.40 -0.67
N VAL A 137 3.84 -9.26 0.21
CA VAL A 137 3.59 -9.22 1.65
C VAL A 137 4.92 -9.20 2.37
N LEU A 138 5.14 -8.17 3.19
CA LEU A 138 6.29 -8.06 4.09
C LEU A 138 5.82 -8.26 5.53
N SER A 139 6.62 -8.95 6.35
CA SER A 139 6.28 -9.21 7.74
C SER A 139 7.43 -8.81 8.65
N PRO A 140 7.27 -7.77 9.48
CA PRO A 140 8.30 -7.35 10.43
C PRO A 140 8.39 -8.31 11.61
N VAL A 141 9.60 -8.48 12.14
CA VAL A 141 9.87 -9.35 13.30
C VAL A 141 10.13 -8.58 14.59
N ASP A 142 10.46 -7.29 14.49
CA ASP A 142 10.72 -6.39 15.63
C ASP A 142 10.37 -4.93 15.29
N VAL A 143 10.59 -4.02 16.22
CA VAL A 143 10.28 -2.59 16.05
C VAL A 143 11.15 -1.93 14.99
N ALA A 144 12.43 -2.32 14.87
CA ALA A 144 13.32 -1.79 13.85
C ALA A 144 12.88 -2.23 12.44
N ASP A 145 12.46 -3.49 12.30
CA ASP A 145 11.90 -4.03 11.06
C ASP A 145 10.57 -3.35 10.69
N CYS A 146 9.73 -2.98 11.67
CA CYS A 146 8.52 -2.20 11.40
C CYS A 146 8.84 -0.91 10.65
N PHE A 147 9.88 -0.19 11.04
CA PHE A 147 10.33 1.01 10.34
C PHE A 147 10.89 0.69 8.95
N ARG A 148 11.88 -0.21 8.88
CA ARG A 148 12.62 -0.53 7.66
C ARG A 148 11.72 -1.13 6.59
N LEU A 149 10.90 -2.12 6.95
CA LEU A 149 10.01 -2.80 6.00
C LEU A 149 8.84 -1.92 5.56
N THR A 150 8.42 -0.93 6.37
CA THR A 150 7.45 0.07 5.89
C THR A 150 8.05 0.92 4.78
N MET A 151 9.30 1.38 4.91
CA MET A 151 9.98 2.11 3.82
C MET A 151 10.12 1.23 2.57
N GLU A 152 10.49 -0.04 2.75
CA GLU A 152 10.61 -0.98 1.64
C GLU A 152 9.25 -1.26 0.98
N ALA A 153 8.15 -1.34 1.76
CA ALA A 153 6.81 -1.48 1.21
C ALA A 153 6.44 -0.33 0.27
N PHE A 154 6.78 0.90 0.63
CA PHE A 154 6.60 2.05 -0.28
C PHE A 154 7.46 1.94 -1.52
N ASN A 155 8.74 1.57 -1.38
CA ASN A 155 9.64 1.40 -2.52
C ASN A 155 9.13 0.34 -3.49
N LEU A 156 8.66 -0.79 -2.99
CA LEU A 156 8.09 -1.86 -3.82
C LEU A 156 6.77 -1.43 -4.46
N ALA A 157 5.91 -0.73 -3.73
CA ALA A 157 4.65 -0.22 -4.27
C ALA A 157 4.91 0.75 -5.44
N GLU A 158 5.82 1.71 -5.27
CA GLU A 158 6.17 2.69 -6.31
C GLU A 158 6.90 2.04 -7.49
N ARG A 159 7.83 1.11 -7.22
CA ARG A 159 8.60 0.39 -8.23
C ARG A 159 7.71 -0.44 -9.13
N PHE A 160 6.75 -1.18 -8.57
CA PHE A 160 5.92 -2.13 -9.33
C PHE A 160 4.52 -1.61 -9.66
N ARG A 161 4.16 -0.41 -9.22
CA ARG A 161 2.80 0.12 -9.35
C ARG A 161 1.76 -0.92 -8.92
N CYS A 162 1.83 -1.33 -7.66
CA CYS A 162 0.90 -2.30 -7.08
C CYS A 162 0.69 -2.05 -5.58
N PRO A 163 -0.40 -2.56 -4.99
CA PRO A 163 -0.53 -2.57 -3.55
C PRO A 163 0.49 -3.53 -2.90
N VAL A 164 1.06 -3.11 -1.76
CA VAL A 164 1.99 -3.91 -0.94
C VAL A 164 1.44 -3.99 0.48
N PHE A 165 1.42 -5.19 1.04
CA PHE A 165 1.00 -5.42 2.40
C PHE A 165 2.17 -5.43 3.37
N LEU A 166 1.98 -4.78 4.52
CA LEU A 166 2.81 -4.95 5.70
C LEU A 166 2.00 -5.74 6.73
N ALA A 167 2.27 -7.04 6.83
CA ALA A 167 1.62 -7.95 7.75
C ALA A 167 2.35 -7.96 9.10
N SER A 168 2.02 -7.01 9.96
CA SER A 168 2.42 -6.99 11.36
C SER A 168 1.42 -7.78 12.20
N ASN A 169 1.62 -7.85 13.49
CA ASN A 169 0.67 -8.40 14.45
C ASN A 169 0.65 -7.58 15.74
N LYS A 170 -0.28 -7.91 16.62
CA LYS A 170 -0.44 -7.20 17.88
C LYS A 170 0.82 -7.22 18.73
N GLU A 171 1.53 -8.34 18.80
CA GLU A 171 2.71 -8.50 19.64
C GLU A 171 3.85 -7.60 19.17
N VAL A 172 4.19 -7.63 17.89
CA VAL A 172 5.21 -6.74 17.30
C VAL A 172 4.75 -5.29 17.32
N GLY A 173 3.49 -5.03 16.91
CA GLY A 173 2.94 -3.68 16.79
C GLY A 173 2.88 -2.91 18.13
N GLN A 174 2.67 -3.60 19.27
CA GLN A 174 2.57 -3.01 20.60
C GLN A 174 3.82 -3.23 21.47
N THR A 175 4.81 -4.00 21.00
CA THR A 175 6.10 -4.12 21.68
C THR A 175 6.84 -2.79 21.61
N ARG A 176 7.49 -2.41 22.71
CA ARG A 176 8.30 -1.20 22.82
C ARG A 176 9.77 -1.54 22.88
N GLU A 177 10.54 -0.90 22.02
CA GLU A 177 12.00 -1.02 21.98
C GLU A 177 12.65 0.37 21.88
N SER A 178 13.89 0.44 22.38
CA SER A 178 14.70 1.63 22.20
C SER A 178 15.36 1.59 20.84
N VAL A 179 14.93 2.46 19.93
CA VAL A 179 15.41 2.52 18.55
C VAL A 179 16.00 3.90 18.27
N ASP A 180 17.16 3.95 17.63
CA ASP A 180 17.76 5.17 17.10
C ASP A 180 17.48 5.24 15.58
N LEU A 181 16.36 5.88 15.21
CA LEU A 181 15.93 5.98 13.82
C LEU A 181 16.91 6.75 12.94
N GLU A 182 17.73 7.64 13.51
CA GLU A 182 18.72 8.43 12.75
C GLU A 182 20.00 7.62 12.48
N ALA A 183 20.34 6.67 13.35
CA ALA A 183 21.51 5.83 13.23
C ALA A 183 21.27 4.55 12.41
N MET A 184 20.03 4.21 12.13
CA MET A 184 19.69 3.03 11.33
C MET A 184 20.04 3.25 9.85
N GLU A 185 20.54 2.19 9.22
CA GLU A 185 20.57 2.12 7.75
C GLU A 185 19.17 1.81 7.23
N TRP A 186 18.65 2.66 6.37
CA TRP A 186 17.36 2.45 5.70
C TRP A 186 17.50 2.50 4.18
N PRO A 187 16.57 1.87 3.45
CA PRO A 187 16.59 1.89 2.00
C PRO A 187 16.43 3.32 1.45
N ALA A 188 17.10 3.62 0.36
CA ALA A 188 16.89 4.87 -0.35
C ALA A 188 15.42 4.97 -0.80
N VAL A 189 14.83 6.15 -0.69
CA VAL A 189 13.44 6.38 -1.10
C VAL A 189 13.35 6.37 -2.62
N LEU A 190 12.48 5.51 -3.16
CA LEU A 190 12.18 5.46 -4.58
C LEU A 190 10.95 6.30 -4.90
N GLU A 191 11.01 6.96 -6.06
CA GLU A 191 9.88 7.68 -6.62
C GLU A 191 9.28 6.90 -7.79
N ARG A 192 7.99 7.11 -8.02
CA ARG A 192 7.24 6.50 -9.12
C ARG A 192 7.83 6.92 -10.46
N LYS A 193 7.90 6.00 -11.44
CA LYS A 193 8.31 6.30 -12.81
C LYS A 193 7.28 7.22 -13.47
N MET A 194 7.59 8.51 -13.51
CA MET A 194 6.70 9.52 -14.10
C MET A 194 6.82 9.56 -15.62
N ALA A 195 5.72 9.90 -16.30
CA ALA A 195 5.71 10.04 -17.76
C ALA A 195 6.61 11.20 -18.19
N GLY A 196 7.55 10.91 -19.10
CA GLY A 196 8.45 11.89 -19.69
C GLY A 196 7.83 12.63 -20.88
N ASN A 197 6.91 12.00 -21.62
CA ASN A 197 6.18 12.57 -22.73
C ASN A 197 4.67 12.45 -22.50
N LEU A 198 3.96 13.57 -22.65
CA LEU A 198 2.50 13.62 -22.44
C LEU A 198 1.71 13.47 -23.76
N GLU A 199 2.36 13.63 -24.92
CA GLU A 199 1.70 13.45 -26.21
C GLU A 199 1.41 11.98 -26.47
N GLY A 200 0.13 11.63 -26.62
CA GLY A 200 -0.31 10.25 -26.83
C GLY A 200 -0.10 9.35 -25.59
N PHE A 201 0.01 9.91 -24.39
CA PHE A 201 0.21 9.15 -23.15
C PHE A 201 -0.85 8.07 -22.97
N ARG A 202 -0.40 6.86 -22.67
CA ARG A 202 -1.24 5.69 -22.36
C ARG A 202 -0.84 5.13 -21.00
N PRO A 203 -1.76 5.12 -20.02
CA PRO A 203 -1.41 4.84 -18.61
C PRO A 203 -0.94 3.40 -18.32
N PHE A 204 -1.20 2.48 -19.26
CA PHE A 204 -0.85 1.05 -19.11
C PHE A 204 0.01 0.54 -20.28
N ALA A 205 0.69 1.45 -21.01
CA ALA A 205 1.54 1.06 -22.12
C ALA A 205 2.87 0.48 -21.61
N PHE A 206 3.30 -0.62 -22.22
CA PHE A 206 4.59 -1.26 -21.98
C PHE A 206 5.07 -1.95 -23.27
N ASP A 207 6.40 -2.00 -23.44
CA ASP A 207 7.03 -2.70 -24.56
C ASP A 207 7.28 -4.17 -24.21
N ARG A 208 7.69 -4.45 -22.98
CA ARG A 208 7.91 -5.80 -22.45
C ARG A 208 6.94 -6.12 -21.33
N GLU A 209 6.51 -7.36 -21.20
CA GLU A 209 5.53 -7.79 -20.19
C GLU A 209 6.00 -7.51 -18.74
N ASP A 210 7.31 -7.51 -18.47
CA ASP A 210 7.89 -7.22 -17.16
C ASP A 210 8.15 -5.73 -16.90
N GLU A 211 7.93 -4.88 -17.87
CA GLU A 211 8.15 -3.44 -17.75
C GLU A 211 7.03 -2.79 -16.92
N VAL A 212 7.40 -1.85 -16.05
CA VAL A 212 6.43 -1.04 -15.30
C VAL A 212 6.05 0.19 -16.12
N PRO A 213 4.76 0.38 -16.45
CA PRO A 213 4.29 1.54 -17.22
C PRO A 213 4.62 2.86 -16.52
N GLU A 214 4.80 3.91 -17.30
CA GLU A 214 4.92 5.27 -16.76
C GLU A 214 3.61 5.72 -16.12
N PHE A 215 3.72 6.61 -15.14
CA PHE A 215 2.57 7.13 -14.41
C PHE A 215 2.36 8.62 -14.69
N LEU A 216 1.09 9.02 -14.78
CA LEU A 216 0.68 10.41 -14.78
C LEU A 216 -0.47 10.59 -13.80
N PRO A 217 -0.38 11.56 -12.86
CA PRO A 217 -1.47 11.84 -11.91
C PRO A 217 -2.76 12.26 -12.60
N ILE A 218 -3.90 11.83 -12.06
CA ILE A 218 -5.20 12.36 -12.47
C ILE A 218 -5.35 13.82 -12.02
N GLY A 219 -6.21 14.58 -12.68
CA GLY A 219 -6.51 15.97 -12.33
C GLY A 219 -5.61 17.02 -12.99
N GLY A 220 -4.64 16.60 -13.81
CA GLY A 220 -3.82 17.51 -14.63
C GLY A 220 -4.49 17.93 -15.95
N GLN A 221 -3.71 18.56 -16.82
CA GLN A 221 -4.21 18.99 -18.17
C GLN A 221 -4.38 17.83 -19.14
N THR A 222 -3.60 16.76 -18.98
CA THR A 222 -3.69 15.55 -19.79
C THR A 222 -4.75 14.62 -19.21
N LEU A 223 -5.68 14.15 -20.05
CA LEU A 223 -6.68 13.18 -19.64
C LEU A 223 -6.00 11.83 -19.35
N VAL A 224 -6.13 11.38 -18.11
CA VAL A 224 -5.67 10.06 -17.69
C VAL A 224 -6.88 9.21 -17.34
N ARG A 225 -6.97 8.03 -17.94
CA ARG A 225 -8.01 7.05 -17.63
C ARG A 225 -7.41 5.92 -16.81
N GLN A 226 -7.91 5.76 -15.58
CA GLN A 226 -7.56 4.62 -14.73
C GLN A 226 -8.81 3.79 -14.45
N THR A 227 -8.69 2.47 -14.54
CA THR A 227 -9.81 1.54 -14.36
C THR A 227 -9.29 0.15 -13.99
N SER A 228 -10.04 -0.58 -13.19
CA SER A 228 -9.81 -2.01 -12.91
C SER A 228 -10.59 -2.94 -13.84
N SER A 229 -11.51 -2.41 -14.65
CA SER A 229 -12.17 -3.21 -15.69
C SER A 229 -11.11 -3.77 -16.65
N THR A 230 -11.43 -4.84 -17.36
CA THR A 230 -10.56 -5.31 -18.45
C THR A 230 -10.35 -4.20 -19.47
N HIS A 231 -9.11 -3.81 -19.70
CA HIS A 231 -8.77 -2.62 -20.46
C HIS A 231 -7.57 -2.84 -21.38
N GLY A 232 -7.44 -1.97 -22.39
CA GLY A 232 -6.23 -1.84 -23.20
C GLY A 232 -5.19 -0.92 -22.53
N GLU A 233 -4.08 -0.70 -23.22
CA GLU A 233 -2.99 0.18 -22.73
C GLU A 233 -3.42 1.64 -22.52
N ASP A 234 -4.49 2.08 -23.20
CA ASP A 234 -5.09 3.41 -23.09
C ASP A 234 -6.08 3.57 -21.95
N GLY A 235 -6.35 2.48 -21.21
CA GLY A 235 -7.32 2.44 -20.11
C GLY A 235 -8.78 2.37 -20.55
N TYR A 236 -9.07 2.19 -21.85
CA TYR A 236 -10.43 1.93 -22.29
C TYR A 236 -10.82 0.47 -22.10
N ILE A 237 -12.06 0.26 -21.68
CA ILE A 237 -12.61 -1.07 -21.45
C ILE A 237 -12.59 -1.88 -22.76
N THR A 238 -12.10 -3.11 -22.67
CA THR A 238 -12.04 -4.03 -23.80
C THR A 238 -12.60 -5.40 -23.43
N ALA A 239 -13.21 -6.06 -24.41
CA ALA A 239 -13.60 -7.48 -24.36
C ALA A 239 -12.71 -8.32 -25.29
N ASP A 240 -11.69 -7.76 -25.91
CA ASP A 240 -10.78 -8.48 -26.78
C ASP A 240 -9.91 -9.45 -25.96
N PRO A 241 -9.98 -10.78 -26.23
CA PRO A 241 -9.28 -11.76 -25.44
C PRO A 241 -7.75 -11.60 -25.48
N GLY A 242 -7.20 -11.14 -26.60
CA GLY A 242 -5.76 -10.97 -26.77
C GLY A 242 -5.23 -9.82 -25.91
N GLN A 243 -5.96 -8.69 -25.87
CA GLN A 243 -5.60 -7.57 -25.01
C GLN A 243 -5.74 -7.94 -23.52
N ILE A 244 -6.82 -8.63 -23.16
CA ILE A 244 -7.05 -9.08 -21.78
C ILE A 244 -5.90 -10.01 -21.33
N ASP A 245 -5.57 -11.02 -22.11
CA ASP A 245 -4.49 -11.96 -21.81
C ASP A 245 -3.14 -11.25 -21.70
N ARG A 246 -2.82 -10.33 -22.61
CA ARG A 246 -1.59 -9.52 -22.54
C ARG A 246 -1.49 -8.72 -21.23
N MET A 247 -2.57 -8.05 -20.81
CA MET A 247 -2.61 -7.28 -19.56
C MET A 247 -2.51 -8.17 -18.31
N GLN A 248 -3.07 -9.37 -18.34
CA GLN A 248 -2.95 -10.33 -17.24
C GLN A 248 -1.51 -10.83 -17.09
N ARG A 249 -0.88 -11.24 -18.20
CA ARG A 249 0.54 -11.67 -18.20
C ARG A 249 1.47 -10.55 -17.75
N HIS A 250 1.23 -9.33 -18.19
CA HIS A 250 1.98 -8.16 -17.75
C HIS A 250 1.95 -8.00 -16.22
N ARG A 251 0.76 -7.98 -15.60
CA ARG A 251 0.62 -7.84 -14.14
C ARG A 251 1.35 -8.95 -13.38
N GLU A 252 1.31 -10.18 -13.90
CA GLU A 252 2.03 -11.30 -13.32
C GLU A 252 3.55 -11.18 -13.52
N ALA A 253 4.00 -10.87 -14.73
CA ALA A 253 5.42 -10.79 -15.10
C ALA A 253 6.15 -9.70 -14.31
N LYS A 254 5.60 -8.48 -14.24
CA LYS A 254 6.24 -7.38 -13.50
C LYS A 254 6.40 -7.66 -12.00
N SER A 255 5.50 -8.46 -11.42
CA SER A 255 5.57 -8.83 -10.01
C SER A 255 6.58 -9.97 -9.76
N ARG A 256 6.76 -10.89 -10.72
CA ARG A 256 7.69 -12.02 -10.60
C ARG A 256 9.13 -11.70 -10.98
N ALA A 257 9.36 -10.76 -11.88
CA ALA A 257 10.71 -10.45 -12.38
C ALA A 257 11.68 -9.96 -11.29
N HIS A 258 11.16 -9.70 -10.09
CA HIS A 258 11.92 -9.10 -8.98
C HIS A 258 11.59 -9.74 -7.61
N ALA A 259 10.95 -10.92 -7.60
CA ALA A 259 10.67 -11.70 -6.40
C ALA A 259 11.90 -12.49 -5.92
#